data_46d8762357b561226ca9c88ee8530bb3
#
_entry.id   46d8762357b561226ca9c88ee8530bb3
#
_cell.length_a   1.000
_cell.length_b   1.000
_cell.length_c   1.000
_cell.angle_alpha   90.00
_cell.angle_beta   90.00
_cell.angle_gamma   90.00
#
_symmetry.space_group_name_H-M   'P 1'
#
loop_
_entity.id
_entity.type
_entity.pdbx_description
1 polymer ?
#
loop_
_entity_poly.entity_id
_entity_poly.type
_entity_poly.pdbx_seq_one_letter_code
_entity_poly.pdbx_strand_id
1 'polypeptide(L)'
;WSLLNYKKKIFLNYKIATILILFLIILILVQIIWGAFTSGLNAGLLYQTWPLMNEQFIANDVNIKNIISIESLSNPSYVQLLHRLLAYFIILYTFSIYFFYFRRMNITKPFKLIFFAICIQVVLGIFTLISNLNIYLASLHQIGSILLISCTIYTLFYVNKQQNLIDS
;
A
#
# COMPACT_ATOMS: atom_id res chain seq x y z
N TRP A 1 -6.01 -7.74 -40.14
CA TRP A 1 -7.14 -7.43 -39.26
C TRP A 1 -6.93 -8.00 -37.83
N SER A 2 -6.46 -9.22 -37.69
CA SER A 2 -6.13 -9.85 -36.40
C SER A 2 -5.00 -9.13 -35.63
N LEU A 3 -3.97 -8.69 -36.34
CA LEU A 3 -2.82 -7.93 -35.77
C LEU A 3 -3.24 -6.55 -35.26
N LEU A 4 -4.14 -5.86 -35.97
CA LEU A 4 -4.69 -4.57 -35.54
C LEU A 4 -5.55 -4.70 -34.27
N ASN A 5 -6.38 -5.73 -34.20
CA ASN A 5 -7.16 -6.02 -33.00
C ASN A 5 -6.30 -6.43 -31.80
N TYR A 6 -5.21 -7.17 -32.04
CA TYR A 6 -4.23 -7.53 -31.01
C TYR A 6 -3.52 -6.28 -30.46
N LYS A 7 -2.99 -5.42 -31.34
CA LYS A 7 -2.36 -4.15 -30.92
C LYS A 7 -3.34 -3.24 -30.14
N LYS A 8 -4.59 -3.11 -30.61
CA LYS A 8 -5.60 -2.30 -29.92
C LYS A 8 -5.95 -2.85 -28.52
N LYS A 9 -6.02 -4.16 -28.36
CA LYS A 9 -6.30 -4.83 -27.08
C LYS A 9 -5.13 -4.62 -26.08
N ILE A 10 -3.88 -4.71 -26.55
CA ILE A 10 -2.69 -4.45 -25.75
C ILE A 10 -2.64 -2.98 -25.33
N PHE A 11 -2.90 -2.05 -26.25
CA PHE A 11 -2.90 -0.61 -25.97
C PHE A 11 -3.87 -0.22 -24.85
N LEU A 12 -5.12 -0.72 -24.90
CA LEU A 12 -6.09 -0.49 -23.82
C LEU A 12 -5.61 -1.04 -22.47
N ASN A 13 -4.91 -2.16 -22.50
CA ASN A 13 -4.39 -2.78 -21.29
C ASN A 13 -3.29 -1.95 -20.61
N TYR A 14 -2.34 -1.37 -21.33
CA TYR A 14 -1.26 -0.56 -20.73
C TYR A 14 -1.77 0.76 -20.14
N LYS A 15 -2.73 1.45 -20.76
CA LYS A 15 -3.38 2.63 -20.15
C LYS A 15 -4.06 2.32 -18.82
N ILE A 16 -4.82 1.25 -18.77
CA ILE A 16 -5.46 0.80 -17.52
C ILE A 16 -4.38 0.43 -16.48
N ALA A 17 -3.32 -0.28 -16.89
CA ALA A 17 -2.20 -0.61 -16.01
C ALA A 17 -1.57 0.64 -15.37
N THR A 18 -1.34 1.68 -16.16
CA THR A 18 -0.83 2.97 -15.69
C THR A 18 -1.76 3.57 -14.63
N ILE A 19 -3.07 3.62 -14.88
CA ILE A 19 -4.07 4.15 -13.93
C ILE A 19 -4.07 3.35 -12.63
N LEU A 20 -4.04 2.02 -12.71
CA LEU A 20 -4.03 1.14 -11.53
C LEU A 20 -2.77 1.35 -10.69
N ILE A 21 -1.60 1.52 -11.32
CA ILE A 21 -0.35 1.78 -10.60
C ILE A 21 -0.32 3.19 -10.01
N LEU A 22 -0.82 4.21 -10.73
CA LEU A 22 -0.94 5.56 -10.19
C LEU A 22 -1.83 5.60 -8.96
N PHE A 23 -2.95 4.88 -8.98
CA PHE A 23 -3.81 4.76 -7.80
C PHE A 23 -3.10 4.05 -6.64
N LEU A 24 -2.32 3.00 -6.91
CA LEU A 24 -1.49 2.35 -5.89
C LEU A 24 -0.45 3.33 -5.28
N ILE A 25 0.19 4.16 -6.10
CA ILE A 25 1.13 5.20 -5.63
C ILE A 25 0.41 6.16 -4.68
N ILE A 26 -0.79 6.63 -5.04
CA ILE A 26 -1.59 7.52 -4.17
C ILE A 26 -1.90 6.83 -2.84
N LEU A 27 -2.33 5.57 -2.86
CA LEU A 27 -2.61 4.80 -1.64
C LEU A 27 -1.37 4.67 -0.75
N ILE A 28 -0.19 4.39 -1.34
CA ILE A 28 1.07 4.28 -0.58
C ILE A 28 1.46 5.64 0.02
N LEU A 29 1.30 6.75 -0.72
CA LEU A 29 1.55 8.09 -0.19
C LEU A 29 0.63 8.42 0.99
N VAL A 30 -0.66 8.13 0.87
CA VAL A 30 -1.62 8.29 1.97
C VAL A 30 -1.22 7.42 3.16
N GLN A 31 -0.79 6.17 2.94
CA GLN A 31 -0.30 5.29 4.01
C GLN A 31 0.94 5.83 4.72
N ILE A 32 1.88 6.44 3.99
CA ILE A 32 3.07 7.09 4.57
C ILE A 32 2.66 8.28 5.44
N ILE A 33 1.73 9.12 4.97
CA ILE A 33 1.20 10.26 5.74
C ILE A 33 0.54 9.75 7.03
N TRP A 34 -0.30 8.70 6.93
CA TRP A 34 -0.96 8.10 8.10
C TRP A 34 0.06 7.47 9.07
N GLY A 35 1.13 6.88 8.55
CA GLY A 35 2.26 6.40 9.33
C GLY A 35 2.97 7.51 10.11
N ALA A 36 3.12 8.69 9.50
CA ALA A 36 3.68 9.87 10.18
C ALA A 36 2.77 10.34 11.33
N PHE A 37 1.44 10.38 11.14
CA PHE A 37 0.50 10.65 12.23
C PHE A 37 0.58 9.60 13.34
N THR A 38 0.67 8.31 12.99
CA THR A 38 0.81 7.21 13.95
C THR A 38 2.06 7.38 14.81
N SER A 39 3.18 7.78 14.20
CA SER A 39 4.43 8.05 14.89
C SER A 39 4.36 9.33 15.74
N GLY A 40 3.86 10.42 15.16
CA GLY A 40 3.77 11.72 15.84
C GLY A 40 2.89 11.72 17.08
N LEU A 41 1.81 10.93 17.08
CA LEU A 41 0.90 10.78 18.23
C LEU A 41 1.31 9.63 19.17
N ASN A 42 2.42 8.97 18.95
CA ASN A 42 2.80 7.74 19.66
C ASN A 42 1.68 6.67 19.68
N ALA A 43 0.85 6.65 18.65
CA ALA A 43 -0.35 5.83 18.57
C ALA A 43 -0.03 4.33 18.67
N GLY A 44 1.14 3.89 18.20
CA GLY A 44 1.58 2.50 18.29
C GLY A 44 1.80 1.98 19.70
N LEU A 45 1.88 2.86 20.72
CA LEU A 45 2.01 2.45 22.13
C LEU A 45 0.69 2.06 22.77
N LEU A 46 -0.47 2.45 22.19
CA LEU A 46 -1.78 2.17 22.78
C LEU A 46 -2.18 0.70 22.62
N TYR A 47 -2.05 0.16 21.42
CA TYR A 47 -2.44 -1.22 21.10
C TYR A 47 -1.28 -1.93 20.43
N GLN A 48 -0.47 -2.64 21.23
CA GLN A 48 0.74 -3.33 20.80
C GLN A 48 0.49 -4.77 20.34
N THR A 49 -0.75 -5.12 20.12
CA THR A 49 -1.17 -6.45 19.67
C THR A 49 -1.52 -6.44 18.18
N TRP A 50 -1.40 -7.60 17.52
CA TRP A 50 -1.80 -7.80 16.13
C TRP A 50 -2.29 -9.26 15.97
N PRO A 51 -3.37 -9.52 15.16
CA PRO A 51 -4.12 -8.59 14.30
C PRO A 51 -5.13 -7.70 15.06
N LEU A 52 -5.47 -8.03 16.28
CA LEU A 52 -6.45 -7.31 17.09
C LEU A 52 -5.83 -6.07 17.77
N MET A 53 -6.67 -5.13 18.17
CA MET A 53 -6.34 -4.00 19.04
C MET A 53 -6.75 -4.40 20.47
N ASN A 54 -5.83 -5.06 21.20
CA ASN A 54 -6.07 -5.86 22.38
C ASN A 54 -6.99 -7.06 22.07
N GLU A 55 -8.19 -7.11 22.61
CA GLU A 55 -9.12 -8.23 22.45
C GLU A 55 -10.07 -8.08 21.24
N GLN A 56 -10.15 -6.88 20.62
CA GLN A 56 -11.10 -6.57 19.57
C GLN A 56 -10.42 -6.12 18.28
N PHE A 57 -11.09 -6.28 17.15
CA PHE A 57 -10.61 -5.79 15.87
C PHE A 57 -10.64 -4.26 15.79
N ILE A 58 -11.67 -3.65 16.38
CA ILE A 58 -11.81 -2.20 16.56
C ILE A 58 -11.77 -1.93 18.05
N ALA A 59 -10.89 -1.04 18.48
CA ALA A 59 -10.75 -0.70 19.89
C ALA A 59 -12.06 -0.09 20.48
N ASN A 60 -12.33 -0.36 21.76
CA ASN A 60 -13.58 0.05 22.43
C ASN A 60 -13.80 1.56 22.50
N ASP A 61 -12.74 2.34 22.46
CA ASP A 61 -12.74 3.80 22.50
C ASP A 61 -12.94 4.44 21.10
N VAL A 62 -13.03 3.62 20.03
CA VAL A 62 -13.28 4.10 18.67
C VAL A 62 -14.75 4.03 18.31
N ASN A 63 -15.36 5.19 18.12
CA ASN A 63 -16.71 5.27 17.57
C ASN A 63 -16.67 5.39 16.05
N ILE A 64 -17.16 4.38 15.34
CA ILE A 64 -17.13 4.32 13.86
C ILE A 64 -17.81 5.54 13.22
N LYS A 65 -18.81 6.13 13.85
CA LYS A 65 -19.51 7.32 13.32
C LYS A 65 -18.60 8.55 13.21
N ASN A 66 -17.56 8.61 14.04
CA ASN A 66 -16.64 9.76 14.10
C ASN A 66 -15.32 9.51 13.35
N ILE A 67 -15.20 8.38 12.65
CA ILE A 67 -13.93 7.95 12.03
C ILE A 67 -13.42 8.92 10.95
N ILE A 68 -14.30 9.73 10.34
CA ILE A 68 -13.98 10.71 9.28
C ILE A 68 -14.04 12.15 9.84
N SER A 69 -14.10 12.33 11.15
CA SER A 69 -14.09 13.68 11.75
C SER A 69 -12.68 14.25 11.83
N ILE A 70 -12.55 15.59 11.86
CA ILE A 70 -11.24 16.24 12.08
C ILE A 70 -10.66 15.85 13.45
N GLU A 71 -11.49 15.62 14.45
CA GLU A 71 -11.08 15.17 15.77
C GLU A 71 -10.41 13.80 15.76
N SER A 72 -10.78 12.92 14.79
CA SER A 72 -10.15 11.60 14.65
C SER A 72 -8.67 11.68 14.28
N LEU A 73 -8.23 12.76 13.60
CA LEU A 73 -6.83 12.97 13.22
C LEU A 73 -5.92 13.27 14.42
N SER A 74 -6.47 13.77 15.52
CA SER A 74 -5.75 14.04 16.78
C SER A 74 -5.87 12.90 17.80
N ASN A 75 -6.70 11.89 17.53
CA ASN A 75 -6.90 10.77 18.44
C ASN A 75 -6.04 9.56 18.02
N PRO A 76 -5.10 9.12 18.89
CA PRO A 76 -4.18 8.04 18.56
C PRO A 76 -4.86 6.71 18.19
N SER A 77 -6.00 6.37 18.83
CA SER A 77 -6.72 5.12 18.56
C SER A 77 -7.29 5.07 17.15
N TYR A 78 -7.89 6.18 16.68
CA TYR A 78 -8.40 6.28 15.32
C TYR A 78 -7.28 6.25 14.29
N VAL A 79 -6.20 6.99 14.55
CA VAL A 79 -5.06 7.05 13.63
C VAL A 79 -4.40 5.67 13.49
N GLN A 80 -4.23 4.93 14.59
CA GLN A 80 -3.68 3.58 14.54
C GLN A 80 -4.62 2.62 13.78
N LEU A 81 -5.94 2.69 14.05
CA LEU A 81 -6.92 1.87 13.33
C LEU A 81 -6.90 2.15 11.83
N LEU A 82 -6.97 3.44 11.43
CA LEU A 82 -6.98 3.83 10.01
C LEU A 82 -5.69 3.43 9.29
N HIS A 83 -4.53 3.56 9.96
CA HIS A 83 -3.26 3.09 9.41
C HIS A 83 -3.29 1.57 9.11
N ARG A 84 -3.84 0.76 10.02
CA ARG A 84 -4.00 -0.68 9.82
C ARG A 84 -4.99 -1.01 8.70
N LEU A 85 -6.16 -0.37 8.69
CA LEU A 85 -7.19 -0.61 7.68
C LEU A 85 -6.70 -0.26 6.27
N LEU A 86 -5.99 0.87 6.14
CA LEU A 86 -5.41 1.28 4.86
C LEU A 86 -4.32 0.30 4.41
N ALA A 87 -3.48 -0.22 5.33
CA ALA A 87 -2.51 -1.26 5.01
C ALA A 87 -3.19 -2.53 4.48
N TYR A 88 -4.26 -3.01 5.12
CA TYR A 88 -5.02 -4.16 4.64
C TYR A 88 -5.63 -3.89 3.26
N PHE A 89 -6.18 -2.69 3.05
CA PHE A 89 -6.71 -2.30 1.75
C PHE A 89 -5.64 -2.29 0.65
N ILE A 90 -4.44 -1.76 0.93
CA ILE A 90 -3.31 -1.76 -0.02
C ILE A 90 -2.91 -3.20 -0.41
N ILE A 91 -2.85 -4.11 0.56
CA ILE A 91 -2.53 -5.52 0.32
C ILE A 91 -3.60 -6.15 -0.60
N LEU A 92 -4.87 -6.00 -0.25
CA LEU A 92 -6.00 -6.55 -1.02
C LEU A 92 -6.05 -5.95 -2.43
N TYR A 93 -5.87 -4.64 -2.55
CA TYR A 93 -5.82 -3.95 -3.84
C TYR A 93 -4.67 -4.48 -4.71
N THR A 94 -3.45 -4.54 -4.16
CA THR A 94 -2.27 -5.02 -4.90
C THR A 94 -2.46 -6.47 -5.35
N PHE A 95 -3.00 -7.32 -4.48
CA PHE A 95 -3.31 -8.70 -4.83
C PHE A 95 -4.37 -8.79 -5.94
N SER A 96 -5.44 -8.00 -5.84
CA SER A 96 -6.51 -7.95 -6.83
C SER A 96 -6.01 -7.52 -8.20
N ILE A 97 -5.27 -6.40 -8.29
CA ILE A 97 -4.73 -5.93 -9.57
C ILE A 97 -3.72 -6.91 -10.18
N TYR A 98 -2.95 -7.62 -9.36
CA TYR A 98 -2.07 -8.67 -9.85
C TYR A 98 -2.87 -9.82 -10.48
N PHE A 99 -3.81 -10.41 -9.75
CA PHE A 99 -4.55 -11.57 -10.22
C PHE A 99 -5.45 -11.28 -11.41
N PHE A 100 -6.17 -10.18 -11.36
CA PHE A 100 -7.15 -9.86 -12.41
C PHE A 100 -6.52 -9.21 -13.62
N TYR A 101 -5.37 -8.53 -13.45
CA TYR A 101 -4.81 -7.71 -14.48
C TYR A 101 -3.36 -8.06 -14.87
N PHE A 102 -2.40 -7.90 -13.96
CA PHE A 102 -0.96 -7.99 -14.28
C PHE A 102 -0.45 -9.39 -14.58
N ARG A 103 -1.10 -10.43 -14.05
CA ARG A 103 -0.76 -11.82 -14.36
C ARG A 103 -0.85 -12.15 -15.85
N ARG A 104 -1.72 -11.45 -16.57
CA ARG A 104 -1.96 -11.65 -18.01
C ARG A 104 -1.08 -10.77 -18.90
N MET A 105 -0.31 -9.86 -18.30
CA MET A 105 0.58 -8.94 -18.98
C MET A 105 2.04 -9.39 -18.79
N ASN A 106 2.90 -9.05 -19.74
CA ASN A 106 4.34 -9.38 -19.67
C ASN A 106 5.11 -8.49 -18.65
N ILE A 107 4.42 -8.00 -17.58
CA ILE A 107 4.92 -7.06 -16.57
C ILE A 107 5.06 -7.73 -15.19
N THR A 108 5.07 -9.06 -15.18
CA THR A 108 5.08 -9.81 -13.91
C THR A 108 6.33 -9.57 -13.06
N LYS A 109 7.51 -9.34 -13.69
CA LYS A 109 8.78 -9.15 -12.97
C LYS A 109 8.78 -7.86 -12.12
N PRO A 110 8.55 -6.64 -12.69
CA PRO A 110 8.48 -5.41 -11.89
C PRO A 110 7.40 -5.47 -10.81
N PHE A 111 6.24 -6.06 -11.13
CA PHE A 111 5.14 -6.17 -10.17
C PHE A 111 5.46 -7.07 -8.97
N LYS A 112 6.26 -8.15 -9.18
CA LYS A 112 6.73 -9.00 -8.07
C LYS A 112 7.59 -8.24 -7.07
N LEU A 113 8.34 -7.21 -7.50
CA LEU A 113 9.11 -6.35 -6.60
C LEU A 113 8.21 -5.57 -5.66
N ILE A 114 7.08 -5.02 -6.17
CA ILE A 114 6.08 -4.35 -5.33
C ILE A 114 5.52 -5.33 -4.30
N PHE A 115 5.13 -6.52 -4.73
CA PHE A 115 4.56 -7.52 -3.83
C PHE A 115 5.52 -7.91 -2.71
N PHE A 116 6.79 -8.17 -3.06
CA PHE A 116 7.83 -8.48 -2.09
C PHE A 116 8.08 -7.31 -1.11
N ALA A 117 8.14 -6.07 -1.62
CA ALA A 117 8.31 -4.89 -0.80
C ALA A 117 7.12 -4.68 0.16
N ILE A 118 5.87 -4.92 -0.28
CA ILE A 118 4.69 -4.86 0.61
C ILE A 118 4.78 -5.93 1.70
N CYS A 119 5.16 -7.17 1.37
CA CYS A 119 5.32 -8.22 2.38
C CYS A 119 6.34 -7.83 3.45
N ILE A 120 7.49 -7.30 3.04
CA ILE A 120 8.51 -6.79 3.97
C ILE A 120 7.94 -5.66 4.84
N GLN A 121 7.22 -4.70 4.23
CA GLN A 121 6.61 -3.58 4.97
C GLN A 121 5.61 -4.04 6.03
N VAL A 122 4.77 -5.01 5.70
CA VAL A 122 3.80 -5.58 6.65
C VAL A 122 4.51 -6.26 7.81
N VAL A 123 5.50 -7.09 7.52
CA VAL A 123 6.30 -7.79 8.54
C VAL A 123 7.00 -6.78 9.46
N LEU A 124 7.70 -5.79 8.89
CA LEU A 124 8.37 -4.74 9.66
C LEU A 124 7.38 -3.92 10.51
N GLY A 125 6.21 -3.57 9.97
CA GLY A 125 5.19 -2.84 10.71
C GLY A 125 4.64 -3.63 11.89
N ILE A 126 4.36 -4.94 11.71
CA ILE A 126 3.91 -5.82 12.79
C ILE A 126 5.00 -5.93 13.86
N PHE A 127 6.25 -6.22 13.48
CA PHE A 127 7.34 -6.34 14.43
C PHE A 127 7.63 -5.02 15.16
N THR A 128 7.55 -3.88 14.48
CA THR A 128 7.65 -2.55 15.12
C THR A 128 6.61 -2.41 16.22
N LEU A 129 5.37 -2.81 15.94
CA LEU A 129 4.27 -2.71 16.88
C LEU A 129 4.45 -3.61 18.11
N ILE A 130 4.67 -4.91 17.90
CA ILE A 130 4.76 -5.90 18.99
C ILE A 130 6.06 -5.82 19.81
N SER A 131 7.08 -5.12 19.29
CA SER A 131 8.35 -4.87 19.97
C SER A 131 8.37 -3.59 20.80
N ASN A 132 7.20 -3.06 21.16
CA ASN A 132 7.08 -1.79 21.91
C ASN A 132 7.75 -0.61 21.18
N LEU A 133 7.54 -0.50 19.86
CA LEU A 133 8.10 0.53 18.98
C LEU A 133 9.63 0.60 19.02
N ASN A 134 10.30 -0.55 18.95
CA ASN A 134 11.76 -0.60 18.88
C ASN A 134 12.26 0.32 17.76
N ILE A 135 13.17 1.25 18.10
CA ILE A 135 13.62 2.32 17.20
C ILE A 135 14.25 1.80 15.90
N TYR A 136 14.98 0.69 15.95
CA TYR A 136 15.62 0.10 14.77
C TYR A 136 14.58 -0.46 13.81
N LEU A 137 13.56 -1.16 14.33
CA LEU A 137 12.47 -1.71 13.52
C LEU A 137 11.60 -0.59 12.93
N ALA A 138 11.31 0.45 13.72
CA ALA A 138 10.58 1.63 13.26
C ALA A 138 11.34 2.34 12.12
N SER A 139 12.65 2.54 12.27
CA SER A 139 13.49 3.14 11.23
C SER A 139 13.56 2.29 9.97
N LEU A 140 13.69 0.96 10.10
CA LEU A 140 13.67 0.04 8.95
C LEU A 140 12.31 0.07 8.25
N HIS A 141 11.21 0.14 8.99
CA HIS A 141 9.87 0.27 8.41
C HIS A 141 9.71 1.59 7.64
N GLN A 142 10.23 2.71 8.17
CA GLN A 142 10.23 4.00 7.46
C GLN A 142 11.08 3.98 6.18
N ILE A 143 12.32 3.47 6.26
CA ILE A 143 13.20 3.35 5.09
C ILE A 143 12.58 2.41 4.05
N GLY A 144 12.00 1.31 4.49
CA GLY A 144 11.34 0.36 3.61
C GLY A 144 10.13 0.95 2.88
N SER A 145 9.44 1.96 3.44
CA SER A 145 8.36 2.66 2.74
C SER A 145 8.88 3.44 1.51
N ILE A 146 10.09 4.00 1.60
CA ILE A 146 10.77 4.66 0.48
C ILE A 146 11.11 3.62 -0.61
N LEU A 147 11.58 2.44 -0.23
CA LEU A 147 11.84 1.36 -1.17
C LEU A 147 10.54 0.88 -1.85
N LEU A 148 9.45 0.77 -1.12
CA LEU A 148 8.16 0.37 -1.67
C LEU A 148 7.67 1.37 -2.74
N ILE A 149 7.69 2.67 -2.43
CA ILE A 149 7.26 3.68 -3.41
C ILE A 149 8.20 3.71 -4.63
N SER A 150 9.51 3.52 -4.43
CA SER A 150 10.48 3.45 -5.52
C SER A 150 10.23 2.26 -6.44
N CYS A 151 9.92 1.08 -5.89
CA CYS A 151 9.52 -0.10 -6.67
C CYS A 151 8.23 0.15 -7.48
N THR A 152 7.29 0.89 -6.91
CA THR A 152 6.01 1.19 -7.57
C THR A 152 6.21 2.20 -8.70
N ILE A 153 7.02 3.24 -8.51
CA ILE A 153 7.40 4.21 -9.55
C ILE A 153 8.20 3.51 -10.66
N TYR A 154 9.14 2.63 -10.32
CA TYR A 154 9.86 1.83 -11.31
C TYR A 154 8.91 0.99 -12.16
N THR A 155 7.90 0.38 -11.54
CA THR A 155 6.89 -0.41 -12.26
C THR A 155 6.07 0.48 -13.19
N LEU A 156 5.68 1.68 -12.77
CA LEU A 156 4.99 2.67 -13.59
C LEU A 156 5.84 3.04 -14.83
N PHE A 157 7.12 3.34 -14.62
CA PHE A 157 8.04 3.63 -15.73
C PHE A 157 8.14 2.47 -16.72
N TYR A 158 8.24 1.25 -16.20
CA TYR A 158 8.31 0.05 -17.04
C TYR A 158 7.05 -0.14 -17.88
N VAL A 159 5.88 0.07 -17.30
CA VAL A 159 4.58 0.00 -18.01
C VAL A 159 4.51 1.03 -19.14
N ASN A 160 4.86 2.29 -18.85
CA ASN A 160 4.84 3.36 -19.86
C ASN A 160 5.85 3.12 -20.99
N LYS A 161 7.04 2.58 -20.66
CA LYS A 161 8.03 2.19 -21.68
C LYS A 161 7.49 1.13 -22.62
N GLN A 162 6.79 0.11 -22.11
CA GLN A 162 6.18 -0.93 -22.93
C GLN A 162 5.06 -0.38 -23.80
N GLN A 163 4.28 0.57 -23.31
CA GLN A 163 3.26 1.27 -24.10
C GLN A 163 3.88 1.99 -25.30
N ASN A 164 4.93 2.80 -25.09
CA ASN A 164 5.59 3.56 -26.14
C ASN A 164 6.18 2.67 -27.25
N LEU A 165 6.70 1.48 -26.89
CA LEU A 165 7.22 0.51 -27.87
C LEU A 165 6.11 -0.11 -28.75
N ILE A 166 4.85 -0.02 -28.36
CA ILE A 166 3.72 -0.53 -29.14
C ILE A 166 3.15 0.58 -30.03
N ASP A 167 3.28 1.83 -29.58
CA ASP A 167 2.77 3.01 -30.30
C ASP A 167 3.72 3.46 -31.42
N SER A 168 5.03 3.08 -31.35
CA SER A 168 6.05 3.30 -32.38
C SER A 168 6.00 2.20 -33.47
#